data_ffa523a404bef3755a93834280d7c76d
#
_entry.id   ffa523a404bef3755a93834280d7c76d
#
_cell.length_a   1.000
_cell.length_b   1.000
_cell.length_c   1.000
_cell.angle_alpha   90.00
_cell.angle_beta   90.00
_cell.angle_gamma   90.00
#
_symmetry.space_group_name_H-M   'P 1'
#
loop_
_entity.id
_entity.type
_entity.pdbx_description
1 polymer ?
#
loop_
_entity_poly.entity_id
_entity_poly.type
_entity_poly.pdbx_seq_one_letter_code
_entity_poly.pdbx_strand_id
1 'polypeptide(L)'
;RIGIRRIEMSKEKGCLINGQPVRLVGSNRHMEYPYVGNALSDRAQWRDIYQIKMNGFNIVRLGHYPQDPSVLSACDELGLLAIEPIPGWQYFNKDSLFIGLTYRDIRHLIRRDRNHPSIIMWETTLNESWPPAFWKDGAIRVTHEEYPGDQCFASGDAYGYYGYDVCYNDWQEGFKRPNKSDH
;
A
#
# COMPACT_ATOMS: atom_id res chain seq x y z
N ARG A 1 -20.76 -4.73 -4.72
CA ARG A 1 -20.79 -3.82 -3.55
C ARG A 1 -20.02 -2.56 -3.90
N ILE A 2 -20.42 -1.42 -3.40
CA ILE A 2 -19.73 -0.14 -3.55
C ILE A 2 -19.54 0.42 -2.14
N GLY A 3 -18.31 0.84 -1.82
CA GLY A 3 -17.99 1.54 -0.58
C GLY A 3 -17.60 2.98 -0.89
N ILE A 4 -18.17 3.92 -0.14
CA ILE A 4 -17.80 5.34 -0.21
C ILE A 4 -17.13 5.69 1.10
N ARG A 5 -15.95 6.31 1.01
CA ARG A 5 -15.20 6.77 2.18
C ARG A 5 -14.44 8.04 1.86
N ARG A 6 -14.15 8.80 2.89
CA ARG A 6 -13.22 9.92 2.87
C ARG A 6 -12.03 9.55 3.75
N ILE A 7 -10.83 9.74 3.24
CA ILE A 7 -9.58 9.49 3.96
C ILE A 7 -8.83 10.80 4.02
N GLU A 8 -8.34 11.14 5.20
CA GLU A 8 -7.51 12.31 5.43
C GLU A 8 -6.31 11.87 6.27
N MET A 9 -5.12 12.29 5.85
CA MET A 9 -3.91 12.14 6.64
C MET A 9 -3.41 13.53 7.00
N SER A 10 -3.16 13.78 8.26
CA SER A 10 -2.60 15.04 8.72
C SER A 10 -1.62 14.85 9.86
N LYS A 11 -0.66 15.73 9.94
CA LYS A 11 0.36 15.75 11.00
C LYS A 11 -0.27 15.94 12.39
N GLU A 12 -1.30 16.78 12.49
CA GLU A 12 -1.95 17.10 13.75
C GLU A 12 -2.97 16.06 14.20
N LYS A 13 -3.69 15.48 13.26
CA LYS A 13 -4.84 14.61 13.56
C LYS A 13 -4.58 13.14 13.27
N GLY A 14 -3.47 12.82 12.58
CA GLY A 14 -3.20 11.48 12.11
C GLY A 14 -4.15 11.04 10.99
N CYS A 15 -4.53 9.78 10.99
CA CYS A 15 -5.45 9.21 10.02
C CYS A 15 -6.90 9.47 10.45
N LEU A 16 -7.69 10.05 9.54
CA LEU A 16 -9.13 10.23 9.70
C LEU A 16 -9.85 9.43 8.61
N ILE A 17 -10.84 8.65 9.00
CA ILE A 17 -11.74 7.95 8.08
C ILE A 17 -13.16 8.47 8.33
N ASN A 18 -13.76 9.05 7.29
CA ASN A 18 -15.06 9.69 7.39
C ASN A 18 -15.15 10.74 8.53
N GLY A 19 -14.05 11.48 8.71
CA GLY A 19 -13.90 12.50 9.75
C GLY A 19 -13.65 11.97 11.17
N GLN A 20 -13.57 10.66 11.35
CA GLN A 20 -13.29 10.05 12.66
C GLN A 20 -11.80 9.65 12.75
N PRO A 21 -11.10 9.97 13.84
CA PRO A 21 -9.72 9.56 14.03
C PRO A 21 -9.61 8.05 14.18
N VAL A 22 -8.69 7.46 13.45
CA VAL A 22 -8.44 6.02 13.46
C VAL A 22 -6.96 5.76 13.72
N ARG A 23 -6.67 5.05 14.81
CA ARG A 23 -5.33 4.54 15.05
C ARG A 23 -5.11 3.29 14.20
N LEU A 24 -4.18 3.35 13.26
CA LEU A 24 -3.84 2.24 12.39
C LEU A 24 -2.92 1.27 13.14
N VAL A 25 -3.34 0.03 13.27
CA VAL A 25 -2.56 -1.06 13.88
C VAL A 25 -2.66 -2.28 12.98
N GLY A 26 -1.54 -2.71 12.43
CA GLY A 26 -1.53 -3.78 11.45
C GLY A 26 -0.19 -4.49 11.30
N SER A 27 -0.11 -5.34 10.30
CA SER A 27 1.10 -6.06 9.92
C SER A 27 1.25 -6.17 8.41
N ASN A 28 2.42 -6.58 7.97
CA ASN A 28 2.61 -7.02 6.58
C ASN A 28 2.00 -8.41 6.38
N ARG A 29 1.50 -8.65 5.17
CA ARG A 29 1.09 -9.97 4.72
C ARG A 29 1.82 -10.33 3.44
N HIS A 30 2.50 -11.45 3.46
CA HIS A 30 3.01 -12.11 2.25
C HIS A 30 2.02 -13.19 1.79
N MET A 31 2.07 -13.53 0.50
CA MET A 31 1.11 -14.46 -0.09
C MET A 31 1.62 -15.91 -0.05
N GLU A 32 2.86 -16.12 0.35
CA GLU A 32 3.44 -17.45 0.45
C GLU A 32 2.79 -18.30 1.55
N TYR A 33 2.45 -19.51 1.20
CA TYR A 33 1.87 -20.49 2.12
C TYR A 33 2.63 -21.81 2.08
N PRO A 34 2.81 -22.48 3.21
CA PRO A 34 3.50 -23.77 3.23
C PRO A 34 2.94 -24.75 2.21
N TYR A 35 3.83 -25.42 1.48
CA TYR A 35 3.58 -26.45 0.49
C TYR A 35 2.99 -25.99 -0.85
N VAL A 36 2.24 -24.90 -0.90
CA VAL A 36 1.55 -24.43 -2.12
C VAL A 36 2.09 -23.11 -2.67
N GLY A 37 2.99 -22.44 -1.91
CA GLY A 37 3.52 -21.12 -2.32
C GLY A 37 2.38 -20.12 -2.51
N ASN A 38 2.38 -19.46 -3.67
CA ASN A 38 1.38 -18.44 -4.01
C ASN A 38 0.07 -19.03 -4.61
N ALA A 39 0.00 -20.34 -4.81
CA ALA A 39 -1.18 -20.99 -5.38
C ALA A 39 -2.27 -21.24 -4.33
N LEU A 40 -2.63 -20.20 -3.60
CA LEU A 40 -3.62 -20.26 -2.53
C LEU A 40 -5.02 -20.02 -3.07
N SER A 41 -5.99 -20.79 -2.62
CA SER A 41 -7.40 -20.60 -3.02
C SER A 41 -8.00 -19.34 -2.40
N ASP A 42 -9.03 -18.76 -3.04
CA ASP A 42 -9.73 -17.56 -2.55
C ASP A 42 -10.22 -17.72 -1.10
N ARG A 43 -10.70 -18.90 -0.74
CA ARG A 43 -11.13 -19.20 0.64
C ARG A 43 -10.00 -19.16 1.64
N ALA A 44 -8.81 -19.61 1.25
CA ALA A 44 -7.65 -19.56 2.12
C ALA A 44 -7.13 -18.11 2.22
N GLN A 45 -7.16 -17.33 1.14
CA GLN A 45 -6.89 -15.90 1.15
C GLN A 45 -7.84 -15.16 2.12
N TRP A 46 -9.14 -15.41 2.00
CA TRP A 46 -10.15 -14.84 2.89
C TRP A 46 -9.91 -15.22 4.35
N ARG A 47 -9.57 -16.48 4.62
CA ARG A 47 -9.26 -16.95 5.96
C ARG A 47 -8.08 -16.24 6.59
N ASP A 48 -7.03 -15.96 5.82
CA ASP A 48 -5.87 -15.21 6.31
C ASP A 48 -6.28 -13.81 6.75
N ILE A 49 -7.04 -13.10 5.92
CA ILE A 49 -7.54 -11.76 6.24
C ILE A 49 -8.46 -11.79 7.46
N TYR A 50 -9.31 -12.82 7.57
CA TYR A 50 -10.14 -13.04 8.75
C TYR A 50 -9.28 -13.23 10.02
N GLN A 51 -8.21 -14.01 9.95
CA GLN A 51 -7.31 -14.19 11.09
C GLN A 51 -6.63 -12.89 11.50
N ILE A 52 -6.16 -12.09 10.55
CA ILE A 52 -5.59 -10.76 10.82
C ILE A 52 -6.62 -9.89 11.54
N LYS A 53 -7.85 -9.81 11.04
CA LYS A 53 -8.93 -9.05 11.65
C LYS A 53 -9.25 -9.53 13.08
N MET A 54 -9.37 -10.83 13.27
CA MET A 54 -9.71 -11.42 14.58
C MET A 54 -8.63 -11.27 15.64
N ASN A 55 -7.39 -11.03 15.23
CA ASN A 55 -6.29 -10.69 16.12
C ASN A 55 -6.21 -9.19 16.48
N GLY A 56 -7.22 -8.41 16.14
CA GLY A 56 -7.36 -7.02 16.54
C GLY A 56 -6.68 -6.01 15.62
N PHE A 57 -6.15 -6.44 14.49
CA PHE A 57 -5.62 -5.53 13.48
C PHE A 57 -6.76 -4.86 12.69
N ASN A 58 -6.54 -3.61 12.30
CA ASN A 58 -7.48 -2.86 11.47
C ASN A 58 -6.93 -2.47 10.10
N ILE A 59 -5.64 -2.76 9.86
CA ILE A 59 -4.98 -2.51 8.57
C ILE A 59 -4.00 -3.64 8.25
N VAL A 60 -3.83 -3.93 6.97
CA VAL A 60 -2.82 -4.83 6.44
C VAL A 60 -2.03 -4.14 5.32
N ARG A 61 -0.71 -4.26 5.33
CA ARG A 61 0.12 -3.92 4.20
C ARG A 61 0.37 -5.17 3.37
N LEU A 62 0.02 -5.11 2.10
CA LEU A 62 0.16 -6.24 1.19
C LEU A 62 1.61 -6.30 0.67
N GLY A 63 2.48 -6.82 1.48
CA GLY A 63 3.92 -6.79 1.24
C GLY A 63 4.43 -7.94 0.39
N HIS A 64 5.29 -7.65 -0.56
CA HIS A 64 5.64 -6.34 -1.12
C HIS A 64 5.32 -6.35 -2.63
N TYR A 65 4.11 -6.69 -2.99
CA TYR A 65 3.62 -6.87 -4.35
C TYR A 65 2.09 -6.93 -4.36
N PRO A 66 1.45 -6.65 -5.50
CA PRO A 66 0.01 -6.85 -5.65
C PRO A 66 -0.37 -8.29 -5.35
N GLN A 67 -1.34 -8.49 -4.50
CA GLN A 67 -1.81 -9.83 -4.15
C GLN A 67 -3.04 -10.23 -4.95
N ASP A 68 -3.54 -11.41 -4.70
CA ASP A 68 -4.75 -11.92 -5.33
C ASP A 68 -5.95 -11.00 -5.04
N PRO A 69 -6.81 -10.68 -6.03
CA PRO A 69 -7.98 -9.83 -5.82
C PRO A 69 -8.95 -10.30 -4.72
N SER A 70 -8.97 -11.59 -4.41
CA SER A 70 -9.77 -12.13 -3.32
C SER A 70 -9.35 -11.60 -1.94
N VAL A 71 -8.09 -11.20 -1.78
CA VAL A 71 -7.56 -10.57 -0.57
C VAL A 71 -8.23 -9.23 -0.32
N LEU A 72 -8.29 -8.36 -1.33
CA LEU A 72 -8.96 -7.06 -1.22
C LEU A 72 -10.47 -7.22 -1.05
N SER A 73 -11.08 -8.19 -1.72
CA SER A 73 -12.49 -8.53 -1.52
C SER A 73 -12.77 -8.97 -0.07
N ALA A 74 -11.87 -9.74 0.52
CA ALA A 74 -11.95 -10.11 1.94
C ALA A 74 -11.76 -8.89 2.87
N CYS A 75 -10.83 -7.99 2.55
CA CYS A 75 -10.63 -6.74 3.29
C CYS A 75 -11.91 -5.87 3.25
N ASP A 76 -12.53 -5.73 2.09
CA ASP A 76 -13.80 -5.00 1.93
C ASP A 76 -14.94 -5.62 2.75
N GLU A 77 -15.03 -6.95 2.75
CA GLU A 77 -16.07 -7.68 3.47
C GLU A 77 -15.91 -7.58 4.98
N LEU A 78 -14.69 -7.75 5.47
CA LEU A 78 -14.37 -7.79 6.89
C LEU A 78 -14.09 -6.44 7.51
N GLY A 79 -14.04 -5.38 6.69
CA GLY A 79 -13.72 -4.02 7.16
C GLY A 79 -12.27 -3.90 7.65
N LEU A 80 -11.33 -4.54 6.95
CA LEU A 80 -9.90 -4.39 7.18
C LEU A 80 -9.35 -3.39 6.14
N LEU A 81 -8.62 -2.40 6.59
CA LEU A 81 -7.97 -1.41 5.71
C LEU A 81 -6.75 -2.04 5.01
N ALA A 82 -6.39 -1.54 3.85
CA ALA A 82 -5.27 -2.06 3.08
C ALA A 82 -4.34 -0.95 2.58
N ILE A 83 -3.04 -1.27 2.57
CA ILE A 83 -2.00 -0.54 1.84
C ILE A 83 -1.61 -1.41 0.66
N GLU A 84 -1.78 -0.88 -0.55
CA GLU A 84 -1.56 -1.62 -1.79
C GLU A 84 -0.24 -1.19 -2.43
N PRO A 85 0.79 -2.05 -2.45
CA PRO A 85 2.07 -1.76 -3.07
C PRO A 85 2.08 -2.10 -4.55
N ILE A 86 2.94 -1.40 -5.30
CA ILE A 86 3.28 -1.77 -6.68
C ILE A 86 4.16 -3.03 -6.70
N PRO A 87 4.28 -3.70 -7.86
CA PRO A 87 5.28 -4.77 -8.02
C PRO A 87 6.70 -4.21 -8.11
N GLY A 88 7.72 -5.01 -7.77
CA GLY A 88 9.13 -4.67 -8.02
C GLY A 88 10.01 -4.54 -6.76
N TRP A 89 9.69 -5.25 -5.72
CA TRP A 89 10.50 -5.26 -4.48
C TRP A 89 11.92 -5.75 -4.71
N GLN A 90 12.89 -5.06 -4.08
CA GLN A 90 14.32 -5.33 -4.08
C GLN A 90 15.00 -5.29 -5.46
N TYR A 91 14.37 -4.68 -6.46
CA TYR A 91 14.97 -4.59 -7.78
C TYR A 91 14.64 -3.27 -8.49
N PHE A 92 15.65 -2.68 -9.09
CA PHE A 92 15.49 -1.54 -9.98
C PHE A 92 16.50 -1.64 -11.14
N ASN A 93 16.04 -1.37 -12.36
CA ASN A 93 16.88 -1.29 -13.55
C ASN A 93 16.66 0.05 -14.26
N LYS A 94 17.76 0.66 -14.73
CA LYS A 94 17.74 1.93 -15.46
C LYS A 94 17.36 1.80 -16.93
N ASP A 95 17.14 0.59 -17.41
CA ASP A 95 16.71 0.34 -18.79
C ASP A 95 15.35 0.98 -19.04
N SER A 96 15.21 1.65 -20.20
CA SER A 96 14.00 2.39 -20.55
C SER A 96 12.78 1.47 -20.71
N LEU A 97 12.98 0.24 -21.18
CA LEU A 97 11.91 -0.75 -21.27
C LEU A 97 11.42 -1.15 -19.89
N PHE A 98 12.35 -1.42 -18.96
CA PHE A 98 11.99 -1.72 -17.57
C PHE A 98 11.19 -0.58 -16.94
N ILE A 99 11.65 0.65 -17.08
CA ILE A 99 10.96 1.84 -16.56
C ILE A 99 9.56 1.97 -17.17
N GLY A 100 9.44 1.82 -18.47
CA GLY A 100 8.15 1.86 -19.17
C GLY A 100 7.19 0.77 -18.68
N LEU A 101 7.69 -0.45 -18.46
CA LEU A 101 6.91 -1.57 -17.94
C LEU A 101 6.46 -1.32 -16.50
N THR A 102 7.31 -0.79 -15.63
CA THR A 102 6.93 -0.49 -14.25
C THR A 102 5.83 0.57 -14.18
N TYR A 103 5.89 1.63 -14.98
CA TYR A 103 4.81 2.63 -15.04
C TYR A 103 3.50 2.05 -15.60
N ARG A 104 3.59 1.16 -16.59
CA ARG A 104 2.43 0.41 -17.08
C ARG A 104 1.81 -0.44 -15.98
N ASP A 105 2.63 -1.13 -15.21
CA ASP A 105 2.18 -2.03 -14.15
C ASP A 105 1.54 -1.26 -12.99
N ILE A 106 2.03 -0.06 -12.64
CA ILE A 106 1.36 0.86 -11.72
C ILE A 106 -0.06 1.18 -12.22
N ARG A 107 -0.21 1.55 -13.51
CA ARG A 107 -1.53 1.86 -14.09
C ARG A 107 -2.47 0.65 -14.03
N HIS A 108 -1.98 -0.51 -14.39
CA HIS A 108 -2.78 -1.75 -14.36
C HIS A 108 -3.25 -2.10 -12.96
N LEU A 109 -2.37 -1.99 -11.98
CA LEU A 109 -2.70 -2.21 -10.57
C LEU A 109 -3.83 -1.29 -10.11
N ILE A 110 -3.66 0.01 -10.31
CA ILE A 110 -4.65 1.00 -9.88
C ILE A 110 -5.99 0.78 -10.60
N ARG A 111 -5.99 0.51 -11.89
CA ARG A 111 -7.22 0.22 -12.65
C ARG A 111 -7.92 -1.03 -12.15
N ARG A 112 -7.15 -2.07 -11.77
CA ARG A 112 -7.69 -3.30 -11.22
C ARG A 112 -8.39 -3.07 -9.88
N ASP A 113 -7.74 -2.30 -8.99
CA ASP A 113 -8.06 -2.33 -7.57
C ASP A 113 -8.70 -1.04 -7.02
N ARG A 114 -8.72 0.06 -7.78
CA ARG A 114 -9.23 1.36 -7.30
C ARG A 114 -10.67 1.39 -6.81
N ASN A 115 -11.45 0.36 -7.10
CA ASN A 115 -12.84 0.26 -6.63
C ASN A 115 -12.97 -0.45 -5.28
N HIS A 116 -11.86 -0.93 -4.68
CA HIS A 116 -11.86 -1.51 -3.36
C HIS A 116 -11.84 -0.41 -2.28
N PRO A 117 -12.92 -0.27 -1.48
CA PRO A 117 -12.96 0.75 -0.43
C PRO A 117 -11.99 0.51 0.71
N SER A 118 -11.49 -0.72 0.87
CA SER A 118 -10.48 -1.07 1.86
C SER A 118 -9.13 -0.40 1.61
N ILE A 119 -8.76 -0.12 0.35
CA ILE A 119 -7.50 0.53 0.03
C ILE A 119 -7.53 1.98 0.51
N ILE A 120 -6.67 2.33 1.44
CA ILE A 120 -6.54 3.68 1.98
C ILE A 120 -5.21 4.35 1.60
N MET A 121 -4.25 3.56 1.15
CA MET A 121 -2.95 4.05 0.69
C MET A 121 -2.45 3.24 -0.50
N TRP A 122 -1.91 3.93 -1.49
CA TRP A 122 -1.17 3.35 -2.61
C TRP A 122 0.32 3.53 -2.36
N GLU A 123 1.06 2.45 -2.30
CA GLU A 123 2.50 2.47 -2.07
C GLU A 123 3.22 2.34 -3.42
N THR A 124 3.65 3.47 -3.96
CA THR A 124 4.21 3.56 -5.32
C THR A 124 5.73 3.49 -5.36
N THR A 125 6.38 3.45 -4.22
CA THR A 125 7.79 3.04 -4.09
C THR A 125 7.92 2.04 -2.96
N LEU A 126 8.79 1.07 -3.15
CA LEU A 126 9.00 0.00 -2.18
C LEU A 126 10.31 0.20 -1.45
N ASN A 127 10.30 -0.14 -0.17
CA ASN A 127 11.52 -0.24 0.61
C ASN A 127 12.51 -1.22 -0.03
N GLU A 128 13.80 -0.99 0.19
CA GLU A 128 14.88 -1.86 -0.30
C GLU A 128 14.98 -1.97 -1.84
N SER A 129 14.33 -1.09 -2.59
CA SER A 129 14.40 -1.08 -4.06
C SER A 129 15.27 0.04 -4.62
N TRP A 130 15.52 1.06 -3.83
CA TRP A 130 16.39 2.22 -4.13
C TRP A 130 16.22 2.82 -5.53
N PRO A 131 15.01 3.08 -5.99
CA PRO A 131 14.82 3.69 -7.29
C PRO A 131 15.32 5.14 -7.29
N PRO A 132 15.87 5.63 -8.42
CA PRO A 132 16.33 7.01 -8.52
C PRO A 132 15.16 8.01 -8.47
N ALA A 133 15.47 9.26 -8.09
CA ALA A 133 14.47 10.31 -7.91
C ALA A 133 13.56 10.50 -9.15
N PHE A 134 14.15 10.56 -10.34
CA PHE A 134 13.36 10.74 -11.58
C PHE A 134 12.30 9.63 -11.79
N TRP A 135 12.60 8.40 -11.36
CA TRP A 135 11.65 7.31 -11.47
C TRP A 135 10.53 7.46 -10.42
N LYS A 136 10.87 7.87 -9.21
CA LYS A 136 9.89 8.14 -8.13
C LYS A 136 8.91 9.24 -8.56
N ASP A 137 9.41 10.34 -9.11
CA ASP A 137 8.58 11.43 -9.64
C ASP A 137 7.63 10.93 -10.74
N GLY A 138 8.13 10.06 -11.62
CA GLY A 138 7.32 9.43 -12.65
C GLY A 138 6.26 8.48 -12.08
N ALA A 139 6.60 7.69 -11.06
CA ALA A 139 5.68 6.77 -10.40
C ALA A 139 4.53 7.52 -9.71
N ILE A 140 4.85 8.58 -8.96
CA ILE A 140 3.85 9.47 -8.34
C ILE A 140 2.93 10.06 -9.39
N ARG A 141 3.48 10.66 -10.44
CA ARG A 141 2.71 11.26 -11.52
C ARG A 141 1.76 10.27 -12.15
N VAL A 142 2.24 9.08 -12.50
CA VAL A 142 1.42 8.02 -13.11
C VAL A 142 0.29 7.57 -12.19
N THR A 143 0.54 7.50 -10.89
CA THR A 143 -0.45 7.11 -9.90
C THR A 143 -1.55 8.16 -9.79
N HIS A 144 -1.20 9.44 -9.73
CA HIS A 144 -2.17 10.54 -9.73
C HIS A 144 -2.98 10.64 -11.02
N GLU A 145 -2.37 10.36 -12.18
CA GLU A 145 -3.08 10.30 -13.47
C GLU A 145 -4.17 9.21 -13.48
N GLU A 146 -3.88 8.04 -12.90
CA GLU A 146 -4.83 6.92 -12.88
C GLU A 146 -5.89 7.02 -11.78
N TYR A 147 -5.59 7.70 -10.71
CA TYR A 147 -6.50 7.91 -9.60
C TYR A 147 -6.49 9.38 -9.16
N PRO A 148 -7.10 10.26 -9.95
CA PRO A 148 -7.22 11.67 -9.58
C PRO A 148 -8.18 11.83 -8.41
N GLY A 149 -7.76 12.53 -7.36
CA GLY A 149 -8.54 12.80 -6.18
C GLY A 149 -7.71 12.78 -4.90
N ASP A 150 -8.36 12.89 -3.76
CA ASP A 150 -7.76 12.97 -2.44
C ASP A 150 -7.35 11.57 -1.91
N GLN A 151 -6.67 10.79 -2.72
CA GLN A 151 -6.14 9.51 -2.28
C GLN A 151 -4.79 9.68 -1.62
N CYS A 152 -4.53 8.87 -0.62
CA CYS A 152 -3.27 8.87 0.09
C CYS A 152 -2.24 8.00 -0.64
N PHE A 153 -1.10 8.60 -0.94
CA PHE A 153 0.05 7.92 -1.55
C PHE A 153 1.17 7.81 -0.53
N ALA A 154 1.69 6.60 -0.38
CA ALA A 154 2.76 6.31 0.55
C ALA A 154 4.06 5.98 -0.17
N SER A 155 5.17 6.37 0.44
CA SER A 155 6.49 5.89 0.08
C SER A 155 6.92 4.80 1.06
N GLY A 156 7.17 3.61 0.53
CA GLY A 156 7.82 2.55 1.30
C GLY A 156 9.33 2.75 1.47
N ASP A 157 9.90 3.74 0.76
CA ASP A 157 11.30 4.10 0.83
C ASP A 157 11.50 5.27 1.79
N ALA A 158 12.20 5.03 2.90
CA ALA A 158 12.48 6.01 3.93
C ALA A 158 13.29 7.25 3.46
N TYR A 159 13.84 7.20 2.25
CA TYR A 159 14.67 8.27 1.69
C TYR A 159 14.00 9.08 0.58
N GLY A 160 12.73 8.87 0.32
CA GLY A 160 12.00 9.52 -0.77
C GLY A 160 10.79 10.31 -0.29
N TYR A 161 10.96 11.55 0.13
CA TYR A 161 9.92 12.34 0.79
C TYR A 161 9.08 13.22 -0.13
N TYR A 162 9.47 13.43 -1.37
CA TYR A 162 8.79 14.38 -2.25
C TYR A 162 7.54 13.78 -2.91
N GLY A 163 6.41 14.48 -2.78
CA GLY A 163 5.17 14.14 -3.47
C GLY A 163 4.36 13.02 -2.85
N TYR A 164 4.72 12.54 -1.66
CA TYR A 164 3.97 11.56 -0.90
C TYR A 164 3.21 12.18 0.27
N ASP A 165 2.02 11.67 0.56
CA ASP A 165 1.21 12.09 1.70
C ASP A 165 1.70 11.43 2.99
N VAL A 166 2.24 10.22 2.88
CA VAL A 166 2.79 9.44 4.00
C VAL A 166 4.14 8.86 3.61
N CYS A 167 5.12 9.08 4.47
CA CYS A 167 6.43 8.44 4.37
C CYS A 167 6.65 7.52 5.57
N TYR A 168 7.14 6.33 5.32
CA TYR A 168 7.50 5.43 6.41
C TYR A 168 8.86 5.81 6.98
N ASN A 169 8.95 5.86 8.30
CA ASN A 169 10.24 5.93 8.94
C ASN A 169 11.00 4.62 8.75
N ASP A 170 12.33 4.72 8.64
CA ASP A 170 13.17 3.55 8.81
C ASP A 170 12.81 2.86 10.14
N TRP A 171 12.65 1.56 10.11
CA TRP A 171 12.30 0.79 11.29
C TRP A 171 13.33 0.96 12.43
N GLN A 172 14.61 1.17 12.12
CA GLN A 172 15.64 1.46 13.11
C GLN A 172 15.48 2.86 13.73
N GLU A 173 15.13 3.85 12.93
CA GLU A 173 14.83 5.20 13.41
C GLU A 173 13.49 5.29 14.14
N GLY A 174 12.50 4.50 13.74
CA GLY A 174 11.19 4.43 14.39
C GLY A 174 11.27 3.99 15.85
N PHE A 175 12.20 3.11 16.20
CA PHE A 175 12.46 2.73 17.58
C PHE A 175 13.16 3.85 18.39
N LYS A 176 13.98 4.68 17.76
CA LYS A 176 14.72 5.75 18.40
C LYS A 176 13.94 7.05 18.47
N ARG A 177 13.06 7.29 17.53
CA ARG A 177 12.34 8.57 17.34
C ARG A 177 10.92 8.33 16.85
N PRO A 178 10.04 7.73 17.66
CA PRO A 178 8.63 7.61 17.30
C PRO A 178 8.07 9.01 17.08
N ASN A 179 7.43 9.24 15.94
CA ASN A 179 6.78 10.50 15.51
C ASN A 179 7.68 11.59 14.90
N LYS A 180 8.76 11.25 14.25
CA LYS A 180 9.51 12.21 13.42
C LYS A 180 9.14 12.19 11.93
N SER A 181 7.94 11.83 11.56
CA SER A 181 7.45 12.19 10.23
C SER A 181 7.07 13.66 10.24
N ASP A 182 7.87 14.50 9.62
CA ASP A 182 7.54 15.90 9.36
C ASP A 182 6.61 16.07 8.14
N HIS A 183 6.01 14.97 7.67
CA HIS A 183 5.12 14.94 6.50
C HIS A 183 3.92 14.03 6.76
#